data_108877853956daf485f355ee7e94d216
#
_entry.id   108877853956daf485f355ee7e94d216
#
_cell.length_a   1.000
_cell.length_b   1.000
_cell.length_c   1.000
_cell.angle_alpha   90.00
_cell.angle_beta   90.00
_cell.angle_gamma   90.00
#
_symmetry.space_group_name_H-M   'P 1'
#
loop_
_entity.id
_entity.type
_entity.pdbx_description
1 polymer ?
#
loop_
_entity_poly.entity_id
_entity_poly.type
_entity_poly.pdbx_seq_one_letter_code
_entity_poly.pdbx_strand_id
1 'polypeptide(L)'
;AGMRESGLFAVNVLAEGQEGVSRRFAAPGRAKLQGFEFAEGTYGLPLVPGALAHVECRVRSFHEEGDHAVWVGEVRALSAHPGRPLLYHAGEYRRLEGGPRSGKPGGDRL
;
A
#
# COMPACT_ATOMS: atom_id res chain seq x y z
N ALA A 1 1.72 -15.78 9.95
CA ALA A 1 1.25 -16.04 9.36
C ALA A 1 0.83 -15.78 7.96
N GLY A 2 -0.06 -15.02 7.74
CA GLY A 2 -0.79 -14.99 6.56
C GLY A 2 -0.05 -15.11 5.24
N MET A 3 0.95 -14.27 5.01
CA MET A 3 1.55 -14.21 3.69
C MET A 3 2.20 -15.53 3.26
N ARG A 4 3.00 -16.09 4.13
CA ARG A 4 3.66 -17.33 3.77
C ARG A 4 2.68 -18.47 3.63
N GLU A 5 1.68 -18.49 4.48
CA GLU A 5 0.74 -19.59 4.47
C GLU A 5 -0.23 -19.51 3.32
N SER A 6 -0.76 -18.33 3.05
CA SER A 6 -1.74 -18.20 1.99
C SER A 6 -1.11 -18.06 0.61
N GLY A 7 0.12 -17.57 0.55
CA GLY A 7 0.76 -17.31 -0.71
C GLY A 7 0.27 -16.06 -1.40
N LEU A 8 -0.54 -15.25 -0.70
CA LEU A 8 -1.12 -14.05 -1.27
C LEU A 8 -0.87 -12.86 -0.36
N PHE A 9 -0.74 -11.69 -0.94
CA PHE A 9 -0.69 -10.47 -0.15
C PHE A 9 -1.19 -9.30 -1.00
N ALA A 10 -1.58 -8.24 -0.32
CA ALA A 10 -2.05 -7.04 -0.99
C ALA A 10 -1.22 -5.85 -0.54
N VAL A 11 -0.98 -4.95 -1.47
CA VAL A 11 -0.32 -3.69 -1.18
C VAL A 11 -1.35 -2.59 -1.41
N ASN A 12 -1.50 -1.73 -0.42
CA ASN A 12 -2.42 -0.61 -0.49
C ASN A 12 -1.62 0.66 -0.50
N VAL A 13 -1.74 1.45 -1.57
CA VAL A 13 -1.05 2.72 -1.66
C VAL A 13 -2.02 3.78 -1.18
N LEU A 14 -1.72 4.40 -0.06
CA LEU A 14 -2.67 5.31 0.57
C LEU A 14 -2.72 6.64 -0.14
N ALA A 15 -3.89 7.24 -0.12
CA ALA A 15 -4.11 8.55 -0.70
C ALA A 15 -3.71 9.63 0.29
N GLU A 16 -3.51 10.83 -0.22
CA GLU A 16 -3.01 11.94 0.57
C GLU A 16 -3.83 12.19 1.83
N GLY A 17 -5.13 11.99 1.78
CA GLY A 17 -5.99 12.23 2.93
C GLY A 17 -6.04 11.10 3.93
N GLN A 18 -5.25 10.06 3.76
CA GLN A 18 -5.34 8.89 4.62
C GLN A 18 -4.23 8.78 5.65
N GLU A 19 -3.74 9.92 6.11
CA GLU A 19 -2.71 9.91 7.12
C GLU A 19 -3.16 9.16 8.38
N GLY A 20 -4.42 9.30 8.75
CA GLY A 20 -4.94 8.61 9.92
C GLY A 20 -4.88 7.10 9.78
N VAL A 21 -5.12 6.60 8.57
CA VAL A 21 -5.03 5.17 8.31
C VAL A 21 -3.59 4.71 8.49
N SER A 22 -2.66 5.47 7.94
CA SER A 22 -1.25 5.13 8.05
C SER A 22 -0.81 5.09 9.50
N ARG A 23 -1.20 6.08 10.29
CA ARG A 23 -0.83 6.11 11.69
C ARG A 23 -1.43 4.95 12.45
N ARG A 24 -2.65 4.57 12.11
CA ARG A 24 -3.32 3.47 12.77
C ARG A 24 -2.60 2.15 12.50
N PHE A 25 -2.19 1.93 11.26
CA PHE A 25 -1.50 0.70 10.91
C PHE A 25 -0.11 0.64 11.53
N ALA A 26 0.52 1.78 11.74
CA ALA A 26 1.84 1.82 12.33
C ALA A 26 1.83 1.70 13.85
N ALA A 27 0.67 1.82 14.47
CA ALA A 27 0.59 1.75 15.92
C ALA A 27 0.86 0.32 16.39
N PRO A 28 1.44 0.16 17.58
CA PRO A 28 1.73 -1.18 18.08
C PRO A 28 0.46 -1.88 18.54
N GLY A 29 0.51 -3.20 18.57
CA GLY A 29 -0.56 -3.98 19.14
C GLY A 29 -1.56 -4.46 18.12
N ARG A 30 -2.29 -5.51 18.49
CA ARG A 30 -3.25 -6.07 17.56
C ARG A 30 -4.53 -5.31 17.51
N ALA A 31 -4.87 -4.62 18.58
CA ALA A 31 -6.12 -3.89 18.63
C ALA A 31 -6.15 -2.73 17.64
N LYS A 32 -5.01 -2.40 17.06
CA LYS A 32 -4.94 -1.27 16.16
C LYS A 32 -5.89 -1.39 14.98
N LEU A 33 -6.21 -2.59 14.56
CA LEU A 33 -7.10 -2.79 13.43
C LEU A 33 -8.52 -3.14 13.83
N GLN A 34 -8.80 -3.15 15.11
CA GLN A 34 -10.12 -3.51 15.57
C GLN A 34 -11.14 -2.49 15.09
N GLY A 35 -12.20 -2.94 14.49
CA GLY A 35 -13.22 -2.04 13.98
C GLY A 35 -12.92 -1.42 12.65
N PHE A 36 -11.76 -1.68 12.08
CA PHE A 36 -11.44 -1.12 10.77
C PHE A 36 -12.14 -1.96 9.70
N GLU A 37 -12.83 -1.29 8.80
CA GLU A 37 -13.58 -2.01 7.77
C GLU A 37 -12.81 -2.06 6.48
N PHE A 38 -12.36 -3.25 6.13
CA PHE A 38 -11.66 -3.47 4.87
C PHE A 38 -12.66 -3.81 3.76
N ALA A 39 -12.31 -3.44 2.56
CA ALA A 39 -13.02 -3.97 1.40
C ALA A 39 -12.38 -5.31 1.04
N GLU A 40 -13.12 -6.12 0.29
CA GLU A 40 -12.61 -7.42 -0.09
C GLU A 40 -12.15 -7.38 -1.53
N GLY A 41 -10.92 -7.79 -1.78
CA GLY A 41 -10.37 -7.79 -3.12
C GLY A 41 -10.81 -8.97 -3.96
N THR A 42 -10.32 -9.01 -5.18
CA THR A 42 -10.65 -10.08 -6.12
C THR A 42 -10.26 -11.45 -5.57
N TYR A 43 -9.17 -11.50 -4.84
CA TYR A 43 -8.69 -12.76 -4.29
C TYR A 43 -8.97 -12.89 -2.80
N GLY A 44 -9.94 -12.14 -2.31
CA GLY A 44 -10.35 -12.25 -0.93
C GLY A 44 -9.46 -11.53 0.06
N LEU A 45 -8.51 -10.74 -0.41
CA LEU A 45 -7.59 -10.04 0.47
C LEU A 45 -8.22 -8.75 0.97
N PRO A 46 -7.85 -8.32 2.18
CA PRO A 46 -8.39 -7.06 2.70
C PRO A 46 -7.75 -5.87 2.01
N LEU A 47 -8.58 -4.97 1.55
CA LEU A 47 -8.13 -3.76 0.87
C LEU A 47 -8.62 -2.55 1.65
N VAL A 48 -7.79 -1.50 1.67
CA VAL A 48 -8.14 -0.27 2.36
C VAL A 48 -9.06 0.55 1.46
N PRO A 49 -10.29 0.84 1.90
CA PRO A 49 -11.19 1.64 1.08
C PRO A 49 -10.61 3.04 0.89
N GLY A 50 -10.76 3.57 -0.30
CA GLY A 50 -10.30 4.93 -0.60
C GLY A 50 -8.82 5.04 -0.90
N ALA A 51 -8.08 3.96 -0.87
CA ALA A 51 -6.66 4.02 -1.20
C ALA A 51 -6.47 4.40 -2.66
N LEU A 52 -5.32 4.98 -2.95
CA LEU A 52 -5.00 5.40 -4.30
C LEU A 52 -4.84 4.19 -5.22
N ALA A 53 -4.29 3.13 -4.71
CA ALA A 53 -4.11 1.92 -5.50
C ALA A 53 -4.15 0.69 -4.62
N HIS A 54 -4.61 -0.40 -5.20
CA HIS A 54 -4.60 -1.70 -4.54
C HIS A 54 -3.90 -2.68 -5.48
N VAL A 55 -2.95 -3.42 -4.96
CA VAL A 55 -2.22 -4.40 -5.75
C VAL A 55 -2.31 -5.73 -5.02
N GLU A 56 -2.92 -6.74 -5.65
CA GLU A 56 -3.02 -8.06 -5.05
C GLU A 56 -2.01 -8.97 -5.73
N CYS A 57 -1.21 -9.64 -4.94
CA CYS A 57 -0.06 -10.38 -5.44
C CYS A 57 -0.04 -11.79 -4.93
N ARG A 58 0.59 -12.65 -5.73
CA ARG A 58 0.89 -14.00 -5.32
C ARG A 58 2.38 -14.06 -5.04
N VAL A 59 2.77 -14.66 -3.93
CA VAL A 59 4.17 -14.72 -3.56
C VAL A 59 4.91 -15.61 -4.54
N ARG A 60 5.97 -15.07 -5.12
CA ARG A 60 6.83 -15.83 -6.03
C ARG A 60 8.08 -16.30 -5.30
N SER A 61 8.63 -15.48 -4.46
CA SER A 61 9.81 -15.87 -3.71
C SER A 61 9.91 -15.04 -2.44
N PHE A 62 10.72 -15.52 -1.53
CA PHE A 62 10.90 -14.89 -0.24
C PHE A 62 12.37 -15.09 0.15
N HIS A 63 13.03 -14.02 0.48
CA HIS A 63 14.44 -14.05 0.82
C HIS A 63 14.69 -13.32 2.13
N GLU A 64 15.43 -13.96 3.02
CA GLU A 64 15.78 -13.33 4.28
C GLU A 64 17.16 -12.72 4.16
N GLU A 65 17.26 -11.42 4.48
CA GLU A 65 18.50 -10.70 4.37
C GLU A 65 18.77 -9.97 5.66
N GLY A 66 19.58 -10.56 6.53
CA GLY A 66 19.92 -9.90 7.78
C GLY A 66 18.68 -9.69 8.66
N ASP A 67 18.37 -8.44 8.93
CA ASP A 67 17.25 -8.12 9.81
C ASP A 67 15.97 -7.80 9.03
N HIS A 68 15.93 -8.14 7.76
CA HIS A 68 14.72 -7.90 6.98
C HIS A 68 14.53 -9.02 5.96
N ALA A 69 13.40 -9.01 5.31
CA ALA A 69 13.06 -10.01 4.31
C ALA A 69 12.57 -9.32 3.07
N VAL A 70 12.82 -9.94 1.92
CA VAL A 70 12.35 -9.43 0.65
C VAL A 70 11.34 -10.42 0.09
N TRP A 71 10.15 -9.91 -0.21
CA TRP A 71 9.08 -10.70 -0.79
C TRP A 71 8.90 -10.27 -2.23
N VAL A 72 8.93 -11.22 -3.14
CA VAL A 72 8.71 -10.94 -4.55
C VAL A 72 7.34 -11.49 -4.91
N GLY A 73 6.49 -10.63 -5.43
CA GLY A 73 5.13 -11.01 -5.75
C GLY A 73 4.81 -10.83 -7.22
N GLU A 74 3.95 -11.70 -7.69
CA GLU A 74 3.42 -11.59 -9.04
C GLU A 74 2.09 -10.87 -8.93
N VAL A 75 1.93 -9.79 -9.66
CA VAL A 75 0.70 -9.00 -9.60
C VAL A 75 -0.43 -9.77 -10.28
N ARG A 76 -1.50 -9.99 -9.55
CA ARG A 76 -2.65 -10.72 -10.06
C ARG A 76 -3.85 -9.81 -10.27
N ALA A 77 -3.93 -8.74 -9.53
CA ALA A 77 -5.02 -7.78 -9.71
C ALA A 77 -4.51 -6.43 -9.29
N LEU A 78 -4.96 -5.40 -10.00
CA LEU A 78 -4.50 -4.05 -9.76
C LEU A 78 -5.63 -3.09 -10.02
N SER A 79 -5.85 -2.17 -9.10
CA SER A 79 -6.73 -1.04 -9.36
C SER A 79 -6.04 0.22 -8.90
N ALA A 80 -6.26 1.30 -9.61
CA ALA A 80 -5.65 2.57 -9.29
C ALA A 80 -6.62 3.68 -9.64
N HIS A 81 -6.52 4.77 -8.90
CA HIS A 81 -7.40 5.91 -9.07
C HIS A 81 -6.57 7.17 -9.15
N PRO A 82 -7.08 8.21 -9.81
CA PRO A 82 -6.33 9.46 -9.85
C PRO A 82 -6.27 10.07 -8.46
N GLY A 83 -5.23 10.82 -8.21
CA GLY A 83 -5.07 11.46 -6.92
C GLY A 83 -3.61 11.58 -6.55
N ARG A 84 -3.40 12.03 -5.33
CA ARG A 84 -2.06 12.21 -4.82
C ARG A 84 -1.76 11.19 -3.75
N PRO A 85 -0.57 10.64 -3.75
CA PRO A 85 -0.22 9.65 -2.73
C PRO A 85 0.12 10.31 -1.41
N LEU A 86 -0.03 9.55 -0.35
CA LEU A 86 0.43 9.98 0.96
C LEU A 86 1.93 9.75 1.01
N LEU A 87 2.67 10.79 1.35
CA LEU A 87 4.12 10.72 1.39
C LEU A 87 4.62 10.78 2.82
N TYR A 88 5.68 10.04 3.09
CA TYR A 88 6.29 10.02 4.41
C TYR A 88 7.80 10.09 4.19
N HIS A 89 8.43 11.11 4.75
CA HIS A 89 9.85 11.31 4.53
C HIS A 89 10.48 11.95 5.75
N ALA A 90 11.59 11.40 6.18
CA ALA A 90 12.33 11.94 7.31
C ALA A 90 11.47 12.09 8.55
N GLY A 91 10.61 11.13 8.81
CA GLY A 91 9.80 11.12 10.01
C GLY A 91 8.55 11.97 9.95
N GLU A 92 8.23 12.53 8.78
CA GLU A 92 7.09 13.41 8.67
C GLU A 92 6.24 13.07 7.46
N TYR A 93 4.93 13.27 7.60
CA TYR A 93 4.04 13.17 6.45
C TYR A 93 4.15 14.44 5.64
N ARG A 94 4.14 14.28 4.33
CA ARG A 94 4.35 15.38 3.41
C ARG A 94 3.31 15.36 2.32
N ARG A 95 3.20 16.48 1.63
CA ARG A 95 2.32 16.61 0.48
C ARG A 95 3.13 16.84 -0.76
N LEU A 96 2.62 16.29 -1.86
CA LEU A 96 3.25 16.50 -3.13
C LEU A 96 2.94 17.93 -3.54
N GLU A 97 3.97 18.75 -3.71
CA GLU A 97 3.76 20.11 -4.09
C GLU A 97 3.42 20.30 -5.51
N GLY A 98 2.81 21.38 -5.85
CA GLY A 98 2.57 21.70 -7.22
C GLY A 98 1.43 21.02 -7.88
N GLY A 99 0.73 20.24 -7.23
CA GLY A 99 -0.39 19.58 -7.82
C GLY A 99 0.03 18.68 -8.93
N PRO A 100 -0.94 18.22 -9.62
CA PRO A 100 -0.70 17.24 -10.65
C PRO A 100 0.06 17.88 -11.72
N ARG A 101 0.98 17.34 -12.19
CA ARG A 101 1.72 17.82 -13.15
C ARG A 101 1.20 17.61 -14.35
N SER A 102 0.23 17.47 -14.51
CA SER A 102 -0.34 17.37 -15.68
C SER A 102 0.54 17.33 -16.73
N GLY A 103 0.59 16.57 -17.33
CA GLY A 103 1.25 16.55 -18.46
C GLY A 103 2.62 16.68 -18.52
N LYS A 104 3.11 16.92 -17.74
CA LYS A 104 4.30 17.07 -17.79
C LYS A 104 4.80 15.93 -18.20
N PRO A 105 5.04 15.77 -19.06
CA PRO A 105 5.44 14.58 -19.59
C PRO A 105 6.54 14.14 -18.92
N GLY A 106 6.78 14.50 -18.49
CA GLY A 106 7.55 14.02 -18.15
C GLY A 106 7.76 13.26 -17.50
N GLY A 107 7.32 13.48 -17.26
CA GLY A 107 7.50 13.00 -16.64
C GLY A 107 7.88 11.96 -16.90
N ASP A 108 7.90 12.04 -17.41
CA ASP A 108 8.08 11.28 -17.72
C ASP A 108 9.02 10.65 -17.58
N ARG A 109 9.54 10.77 -17.43
CA ARG A 109 10.32 10.22 -17.29
C ARG A 109 10.58 9.60 -16.36
N LEU A 110 10.71 8.90 -16.10
CA LEU A 110 10.93 8.24 -15.40
C LEU A 110 11.47 7.78 -15.31
#